data_9526bf38bd0af636203e40c4bec5c406
#
_entry.id   9526bf38bd0af636203e40c4bec5c406
#
_cell.length_a   1.000
_cell.length_b   1.000
_cell.length_c   1.000
_cell.angle_alpha   90.00
_cell.angle_beta   90.00
_cell.angle_gamma   90.00
#
_symmetry.space_group_name_H-M   'P 1'
#
loop_
_entity.id
_entity.type
_entity.pdbx_description
1 polymer ?
#
loop_
_entity_poly.entity_id
_entity_poly.type
_entity_poly.pdbx_seq_one_letter_code
_entity_poly.pdbx_strand_id
1 'polypeptide(L)'
;MLDLAKEFSLLGFLEETEEDGTITYVMDFPDDLYITVTDDNGRTPVRAKQNLVLACYDGEGRYLWGSEFRTFMELQKICQTNPAGSADLLLALKDASKTLKEGDPDSR
;
A
#
# COMPACT_ATOMS: atom_id res chain seq x y z
N MET A 1 3.23 -21.07 8.41
CA MET A 1 3.65 -20.18 7.31
C MET A 1 2.66 -19.02 7.18
N LEU A 2 3.17 -17.82 6.99
CA LEU A 2 2.33 -16.64 6.85
C LEU A 2 1.64 -16.62 5.49
N ASP A 3 0.33 -16.46 5.51
CA ASP A 3 -0.47 -16.28 4.29
C ASP A 3 -0.71 -14.79 4.09
N LEU A 4 0.09 -14.15 3.24
CA LEU A 4 0.00 -12.70 3.03
C LEU A 4 -1.36 -12.27 2.47
N ALA A 5 -1.97 -13.07 1.59
CA ALA A 5 -3.28 -12.73 1.05
C ALA A 5 -4.30 -12.60 2.17
N LYS A 6 -4.26 -13.54 3.12
CA LYS A 6 -5.15 -13.50 4.27
C LYS A 6 -4.83 -12.31 5.18
N GLU A 7 -3.54 -12.03 5.40
CA GLU A 7 -3.12 -10.91 6.24
C GLU A 7 -3.54 -9.57 5.65
N PHE A 8 -3.40 -9.39 4.34
CA PHE A 8 -3.90 -8.18 3.67
C PHE A 8 -5.42 -8.06 3.80
N SER A 9 -6.13 -9.17 3.65
CA SER A 9 -7.60 -9.17 3.79
C SER A 9 -8.01 -8.75 5.20
N LEU A 10 -7.30 -9.24 6.21
CA LEU A 10 -7.58 -8.87 7.60
C LEU A 10 -7.36 -7.39 7.87
N LEU A 11 -6.47 -6.75 7.13
CA LEU A 11 -6.24 -5.31 7.24
C LEU A 11 -7.27 -4.47 6.48
N GLY A 12 -8.12 -5.11 5.68
CA GLY A 12 -9.15 -4.42 4.92
C GLY A 12 -8.85 -4.23 3.44
N PHE A 13 -7.78 -4.85 2.95
CA PHE A 13 -7.46 -4.82 1.52
C PHE A 13 -8.30 -5.81 0.74
N LEU A 14 -8.64 -5.43 -0.49
CA LEU A 14 -9.30 -6.30 -1.44
C LEU A 14 -8.31 -6.73 -2.51
N GLU A 15 -8.56 -7.88 -3.12
CA GLU A 15 -7.74 -8.38 -4.21
C GLU A 15 -8.31 -7.93 -5.55
N GLU A 16 -7.46 -7.41 -6.41
CA GLU A 16 -7.82 -7.07 -7.76
C GLU A 16 -6.88 -7.80 -8.72
N THR A 17 -7.45 -8.57 -9.65
CA THR A 17 -6.65 -9.32 -10.61
C THR A 17 -6.41 -8.49 -11.86
N GLU A 18 -5.15 -8.31 -12.22
CA GLU A 18 -4.76 -7.60 -13.44
C GLU A 18 -4.83 -8.51 -14.65
N GLU A 19 -4.71 -7.92 -15.84
CA GLU A 19 -4.82 -8.67 -17.10
C GLU A 19 -3.79 -9.80 -17.22
N ASP A 20 -2.61 -9.62 -16.64
CA ASP A 20 -1.54 -10.61 -16.68
C ASP A 20 -1.65 -11.69 -15.59
N GLY A 21 -2.73 -11.64 -14.80
CA GLY A 21 -2.93 -12.57 -13.71
C GLY A 21 -2.32 -12.14 -12.38
N THR A 22 -1.62 -11.02 -12.34
CA THR A 22 -1.06 -10.47 -11.10
C THR A 22 -2.18 -10.00 -10.19
N ILE A 23 -2.07 -10.28 -8.90
CA ILE A 23 -3.02 -9.80 -7.90
C ILE A 23 -2.43 -8.57 -7.22
N THR A 24 -3.20 -7.48 -7.23
CA THR A 24 -2.86 -6.24 -6.56
C THR A 24 -3.79 -6.07 -5.38
N TYR A 25 -3.27 -5.68 -4.23
CA TYR A 25 -4.10 -5.40 -3.06
C TYR A 25 -4.51 -3.94 -3.09
N VAL A 26 -5.82 -3.70 -2.89
CA VAL A 26 -6.43 -2.38 -3.08
C VAL A 26 -7.25 -2.02 -1.85
N MET A 27 -7.21 -0.76 -1.43
CA MET A 27 -8.07 -0.26 -0.38
C MET A 27 -8.66 1.09 -0.81
N ASP A 28 -9.98 1.25 -0.67
CA ASP A 28 -10.67 2.49 -1.00
C ASP A 28 -10.70 3.43 0.19
N PHE A 29 -10.66 4.74 -0.11
CA PHE A 29 -10.67 5.81 0.89
C PHE A 29 -11.71 6.86 0.51
N PRO A 30 -12.02 7.82 1.40
CA PRO A 30 -12.95 8.91 1.07
C PRO A 30 -12.45 9.73 -0.12
N ASP A 31 -13.38 10.46 -0.76
CA ASP A 31 -13.10 11.35 -1.89
C ASP A 31 -12.63 10.62 -3.14
N ASP A 32 -13.08 9.37 -3.31
CA ASP A 32 -12.74 8.52 -4.46
C ASP A 32 -11.25 8.22 -4.57
N LEU A 33 -10.53 8.31 -3.46
CA LEU A 33 -9.11 7.93 -3.43
C LEU A 33 -8.98 6.44 -3.20
N TYR A 34 -7.92 5.84 -3.72
CA TYR A 34 -7.61 4.44 -3.41
C TYR A 34 -6.10 4.22 -3.45
N ILE A 35 -5.66 3.19 -2.73
CA ILE A 35 -4.26 2.78 -2.73
C ILE A 35 -4.14 1.37 -3.29
N THR A 36 -2.97 1.11 -3.87
CA THR A 36 -2.60 -0.23 -4.33
C THR A 36 -1.30 -0.63 -3.65
N VAL A 37 -1.12 -1.93 -3.43
CA VAL A 37 0.12 -2.47 -2.86
C VAL A 37 0.61 -3.62 -3.74
N THR A 38 1.85 -3.51 -4.17
CA THR A 38 2.55 -4.55 -4.93
C THR A 38 3.94 -4.74 -4.32
N ASP A 39 4.71 -5.68 -4.85
CA ASP A 39 6.13 -5.75 -4.49
C ASP A 39 6.91 -4.72 -5.34
N ASP A 40 8.22 -4.66 -5.17
CA ASP A 40 9.04 -3.68 -5.86
C ASP A 40 9.22 -3.95 -7.36
N ASN A 41 8.70 -5.09 -7.84
CA ASN A 41 8.66 -5.40 -9.28
C ASN A 41 7.26 -5.24 -9.87
N GLY A 42 6.31 -4.69 -9.10
CA GLY A 42 4.94 -4.51 -9.56
C GLY A 42 4.13 -5.78 -9.56
N ARG A 43 4.57 -6.80 -8.82
CA ARG A 43 3.89 -8.09 -8.76
C ARG A 43 3.24 -8.31 -7.40
N THR A 44 2.50 -9.42 -7.29
CA THR A 44 1.84 -9.79 -6.05
C THR A 44 2.86 -10.04 -4.96
N PRO A 45 2.76 -9.37 -3.80
CA PRO A 45 3.63 -9.65 -2.67
C PRO A 45 3.40 -11.07 -2.15
N VAL A 46 4.48 -11.82 -1.95
CA VAL A 46 4.37 -13.22 -1.49
C VAL A 46 5.17 -13.49 -0.21
N ARG A 47 6.02 -12.56 0.18
CA ARG A 47 6.86 -12.75 1.38
C ARG A 47 6.72 -11.57 2.33
N ALA A 48 6.73 -11.86 3.64
CA ALA A 48 6.63 -10.82 4.65
C ALA A 48 7.86 -9.91 4.70
N LYS A 49 9.03 -10.44 4.38
CA LYS A 49 10.30 -9.70 4.39
C LYS A 49 10.70 -9.28 2.99
N GLN A 50 9.81 -8.63 2.31
CA GLN A 50 9.99 -8.22 0.93
C GLN A 50 9.57 -6.75 0.83
N ASN A 51 10.26 -5.99 -0.02
CA ASN A 51 9.89 -4.60 -0.24
C ASN A 51 8.49 -4.52 -0.83
N LEU A 52 7.69 -3.59 -0.30
CA LEU A 52 6.35 -3.32 -0.78
C LEU A 52 6.30 -1.91 -1.33
N VAL A 53 5.60 -1.74 -2.45
CA VAL A 53 5.36 -0.43 -3.04
C VAL A 53 3.88 -0.11 -2.91
N LEU A 54 3.59 1.03 -2.29
CA LEU A 54 2.24 1.52 -2.12
C LEU A 54 2.06 2.74 -2.99
N ALA A 55 0.97 2.81 -3.73
CA ALA A 55 0.67 3.95 -4.58
C ALA A 55 -0.75 4.42 -4.32
N CYS A 56 -0.96 5.74 -4.28
CA CYS A 56 -2.27 6.34 -4.10
C CYS A 56 -2.72 7.00 -5.38
N TYR A 57 -3.99 6.77 -5.74
CA TYR A 57 -4.59 7.30 -6.96
C TYR A 57 -5.90 8.01 -6.64
N ASP A 58 -6.30 8.93 -7.52
CA ASP A 58 -7.63 9.54 -7.42
C ASP A 58 -8.66 8.70 -8.19
N GLY A 59 -9.93 9.16 -8.19
CA GLY A 59 -11.02 8.43 -8.83
C GLY A 59 -10.91 8.31 -10.33
N GLU A 60 -10.01 9.06 -10.95
CA GLU A 60 -9.76 8.99 -12.40
C GLU A 60 -8.52 8.15 -12.71
N GLY A 61 -7.92 7.53 -11.69
CA GLY A 61 -6.76 6.69 -11.88
C GLY A 61 -5.44 7.43 -11.98
N ARG A 62 -5.42 8.72 -11.59
CA ARG A 62 -4.18 9.50 -11.64
C ARG A 62 -3.35 9.27 -10.39
N TYR A 63 -2.07 9.02 -10.57
CA TYR A 63 -1.12 8.82 -9.47
C TYR A 63 -0.94 10.13 -8.68
N LEU A 64 -1.06 10.05 -7.37
CA LEU A 64 -0.90 11.20 -6.49
C LEU A 64 0.39 11.14 -5.68
N TRP A 65 0.67 10.02 -5.04
CA TRP A 65 1.89 9.84 -4.25
C TRP A 65 2.09 8.35 -4.00
N GLY A 66 3.29 8.00 -3.57
CA GLY A 66 3.60 6.61 -3.24
C GLY A 66 4.60 6.52 -2.12
N SER A 67 4.76 5.31 -1.58
CA SER A 67 5.74 5.03 -0.54
C SER A 67 6.23 3.60 -0.68
N GLU A 68 7.36 3.32 -0.04
CA GLU A 68 7.90 1.98 0.02
C GLU A 68 8.00 1.53 1.47
N PHE A 69 7.77 0.24 1.68
CA PHE A 69 7.96 -0.39 2.98
C PHE A 69 8.92 -1.56 2.80
N ARG A 70 9.82 -1.75 3.75
CA ARG A 70 10.80 -2.83 3.67
C ARG A 70 10.20 -4.18 3.99
N THR A 71 9.14 -4.19 4.78
CA THR A 71 8.46 -5.41 5.18
C THR A 71 6.97 -5.17 5.29
N PHE A 72 6.21 -6.25 5.19
CA PHE A 72 4.78 -6.21 5.43
C PHE A 72 4.47 -5.68 6.84
N MET A 73 5.32 -6.01 7.81
CA MET A 73 5.09 -5.63 9.20
C MET A 73 5.07 -4.11 9.39
N GLU A 74 5.88 -3.36 8.65
CA GLU A 74 5.85 -1.90 8.71
C GLU A 74 4.51 -1.35 8.27
N LEU A 75 3.99 -1.86 7.17
CA LEU A 75 2.66 -1.48 6.68
C LEU A 75 1.57 -1.92 7.66
N GLN A 76 1.69 -3.14 8.17
CA GLN A 76 0.71 -3.71 9.10
C GLN A 76 0.56 -2.85 10.35
N LYS A 77 1.64 -2.37 10.91
CA LYS A 77 1.60 -1.52 12.12
C LYS A 77 0.77 -0.27 11.89
N ILE A 78 0.96 0.38 10.75
CA ILE A 78 0.20 1.59 10.43
C ILE A 78 -1.29 1.27 10.27
N CYS A 79 -1.59 0.17 9.57
CA CYS A 79 -2.97 -0.25 9.34
C CYS A 79 -3.67 -0.69 10.61
N GLN A 80 -2.94 -1.22 11.59
CA GLN A 80 -3.54 -1.68 12.84
C GLN A 80 -3.84 -0.54 13.80
N THR A 81 -3.19 0.61 13.64
CA THR A 81 -3.41 1.76 14.50
C THR A 81 -4.43 2.75 13.95
N ASN A 82 -4.92 2.51 12.74
CA ASN A 82 -5.89 3.38 12.09
C ASN A 82 -6.96 2.53 11.41
N PRO A 83 -8.24 2.93 11.46
CA PRO A 83 -9.29 2.14 10.82
C PRO A 83 -9.11 2.01 9.31
N ALA A 84 -9.41 0.84 8.78
CA ALA A 84 -9.31 0.58 7.35
C ALA A 84 -10.16 1.57 6.55
N GLY A 85 -9.60 2.09 5.46
CA GLY A 85 -10.32 3.01 4.58
C GLY A 85 -10.58 4.39 5.17
N SER A 86 -10.01 4.72 6.33
CA SER A 86 -10.26 6.00 6.98
C SER A 86 -9.29 7.07 6.50
N ALA A 87 -9.71 8.34 6.62
CA ALA A 87 -8.84 9.46 6.30
C ALA A 87 -7.59 9.46 7.19
N ASP A 88 -7.71 9.02 8.44
CA ASP A 88 -6.57 8.94 9.36
C ASP A 88 -5.53 7.95 8.86
N LEU A 89 -5.98 6.79 8.36
CA LEU A 89 -5.06 5.80 7.80
C LEU A 89 -4.35 6.37 6.58
N LEU A 90 -5.09 7.05 5.71
CA LEU A 90 -4.51 7.62 4.50
C LEU A 90 -3.43 8.65 4.85
N LEU A 91 -3.68 9.50 5.84
CA LEU A 91 -2.70 10.48 6.31
C LEU A 91 -1.46 9.82 6.89
N ALA A 92 -1.65 8.76 7.69
CA ALA A 92 -0.53 8.03 8.28
C ALA A 92 0.36 7.41 7.19
N LEU A 93 -0.25 6.84 6.16
CA LEU A 93 0.49 6.26 5.05
C LEU A 93 1.23 7.33 4.24
N LYS A 94 0.60 8.47 4.05
CA LYS A 94 1.20 9.58 3.34
C LYS A 94 2.38 10.18 4.12
N ASP A 95 2.27 10.24 5.45
CA ASP A 95 3.35 10.73 6.29
C ASP A 95 4.56 9.79 6.23
N ALA A 96 4.32 8.49 6.16
CA ALA A 96 5.40 7.51 5.96
C ALA A 96 6.09 7.76 4.62
N SER A 97 5.31 8.06 3.58
CA SER A 97 5.84 8.41 2.25
C SER A 97 6.75 9.64 2.33
N LYS A 98 6.34 10.65 3.08
CA LYS A 98 7.12 11.86 3.28
C LYS A 98 8.47 11.56 3.90
N THR A 99 8.48 10.74 4.93
CA THR A 99 9.71 10.35 5.61
C THR A 99 10.67 9.65 4.65
N LEU A 100 10.14 8.76 3.82
CA LEU A 100 10.95 8.06 2.82
C LEU A 100 11.53 9.03 1.79
N LYS A 101 10.76 10.01 1.34
CA LYS A 101 11.23 11.01 0.41
C LYS A 101 12.34 11.87 0.99
N GLU A 102 12.21 12.23 2.26
CA GLU A 102 13.24 13.03 2.93
C GLU A 102 14.55 12.28 3.06
N GLY A 103 14.48 10.96 3.15
CA GLY A 103 15.65 10.11 3.24
C GLY A 103 16.33 9.84 1.90
N ASP A 104 15.72 10.25 0.79
CA ASP A 104 16.24 10.01 -0.55
C ASP A 104 16.72 11.31 -1.19
N PRO A 105 18.04 11.48 -1.37
CA PRO A 105 18.58 12.73 -1.95
C PRO A 105 18.15 12.94 -3.39
N ASP A 106 17.72 11.90 -4.08
CA ASP A 106 17.30 11.99 -5.47
C ASP A 106 15.80 12.23 -5.65
N SER A 107 15.06 12.33 -4.56
CA SER A 107 13.63 12.54 -4.62
C SER A 107 13.23 14.00 -4.80
N ARG A 108 13.81 14.63 -5.77
CA ARG A 108 13.56 16.05 -6.03
C ARG A 108 12.99 16.28 -7.39
#